data_d6ea1a8cdbd103cc24643c47792f2023
#
_entry.id   d6ea1a8cdbd103cc24643c47792f2023
#
_cell.length_a   1.000
_cell.length_b   1.000
_cell.length_c   1.000
_cell.angle_alpha   90.00
_cell.angle_beta   90.00
_cell.angle_gamma   90.00
#
_symmetry.space_group_name_H-M   'P 1'
#
loop_
_entity.id
_entity.type
_entity.pdbx_description
1 polymer ?
#
loop_
_entity_poly.entity_id
_entity_poly.type
_entity_poly.pdbx_seq_one_letter_code
_entity_poly.pdbx_strand_id
1 'polypeptide(L)'
;MDSRDALLQAAAEEFARSGLKGTRIREIVQRSGVNERMIYHHFGSKEGLFRAVVEHEFGGMGQAWHDVLARARELEPYEGIRLAFATLFDIVHSRPLLVPLALQEGLSGWSVRPPLPADELPAELRELHERGVAKGVFRADVAFEVLYATAVMTLMGTPAMAGRIPAVLADRDMGRLRDQMIALLLDGLTGGDR
;
A
#
# COMPACT_ATOMS: atom_id res chain seq x y z
N MET A 1 -7.59 -16.27 -20.97
CA MET A 1 -7.95 -15.50 -19.76
C MET A 1 -9.40 -15.81 -19.45
N ASP A 2 -9.69 -16.26 -18.25
CA ASP A 2 -11.07 -16.54 -17.84
C ASP A 2 -11.91 -15.25 -17.81
N SER A 3 -13.23 -15.37 -18.02
CA SER A 3 -14.15 -14.22 -18.01
C SER A 3 -14.13 -13.47 -16.68
N ARG A 4 -13.93 -14.18 -15.58
CA ARG A 4 -13.80 -13.61 -14.24
C ARG A 4 -12.55 -12.71 -14.12
N ASP A 5 -11.40 -13.20 -14.61
CA ASP A 5 -10.15 -12.46 -14.55
C ASP A 5 -10.17 -11.22 -15.45
N ALA A 6 -10.75 -11.36 -16.66
CA ALA A 6 -10.92 -10.23 -17.58
C ALA A 6 -11.78 -9.12 -16.98
N LEU A 7 -12.86 -9.50 -16.27
CA LEU A 7 -13.71 -8.55 -15.56
C LEU A 7 -12.99 -7.89 -14.38
N LEU A 8 -12.23 -8.67 -13.58
CA LEU A 8 -11.46 -8.12 -12.46
C LEU A 8 -10.43 -7.09 -12.93
N GLN A 9 -9.67 -7.42 -13.97
CA GLN A 9 -8.66 -6.50 -14.52
C GLN A 9 -9.29 -5.21 -15.06
N ALA A 10 -10.33 -5.33 -15.90
CA ALA A 10 -11.03 -4.16 -16.44
C ALA A 10 -11.68 -3.30 -15.35
N ALA A 11 -12.26 -3.95 -14.35
CA ALA A 11 -12.90 -3.28 -13.23
C ALA A 11 -11.88 -2.56 -12.32
N ALA A 12 -10.70 -3.16 -12.09
CA ALA A 12 -9.64 -2.55 -11.29
C ALA A 12 -9.21 -1.19 -11.86
N GLU A 13 -8.99 -1.11 -13.18
CA GLU A 13 -8.64 0.14 -13.86
C GLU A 13 -9.78 1.20 -13.76
N GLU A 14 -11.03 0.78 -13.96
CA GLU A 14 -12.17 1.69 -13.92
C GLU A 14 -12.45 2.19 -12.49
N PHE A 15 -12.39 1.30 -11.49
CA PHE A 15 -12.57 1.68 -10.10
C PHE A 15 -11.41 2.53 -9.56
N ALA A 16 -10.18 2.26 -9.94
CA ALA A 16 -9.03 3.08 -9.60
C ALA A 16 -9.17 4.52 -10.10
N ARG A 17 -9.74 4.68 -11.31
CA ARG A 17 -9.96 5.98 -11.95
C ARG A 17 -11.14 6.76 -11.38
N SER A 18 -12.27 6.09 -11.16
CA SER A 18 -13.59 6.75 -10.96
C SER A 18 -14.28 6.38 -9.64
N GLY A 19 -13.70 5.47 -8.86
CA GLY A 19 -14.27 4.92 -7.65
C GLY A 19 -15.53 4.09 -7.87
N LEU A 20 -16.07 3.55 -6.79
CA LEU A 20 -17.29 2.74 -6.85
C LEU A 20 -18.47 3.52 -7.44
N LYS A 21 -18.71 4.76 -6.98
CA LYS A 21 -19.86 5.56 -7.41
C LYS A 21 -19.73 6.06 -8.85
N GLY A 22 -18.55 6.47 -9.28
CA GLY A 22 -18.30 7.05 -10.59
C GLY A 22 -18.23 6.04 -11.73
N THR A 23 -17.83 4.81 -11.46
CA THR A 23 -17.67 3.75 -12.46
C THR A 23 -19.04 3.28 -12.98
N ARG A 24 -19.15 3.10 -14.30
CA ARG A 24 -20.33 2.56 -14.97
C ARG A 24 -20.06 1.13 -15.45
N ILE A 25 -20.99 0.22 -15.22
CA ILE A 25 -20.90 -1.19 -15.64
C ILE A 25 -20.57 -1.33 -17.14
N ARG A 26 -21.17 -0.49 -17.98
CA ARG A 26 -20.94 -0.51 -19.44
C ARG A 26 -19.46 -0.25 -19.80
N GLU A 27 -18.74 0.55 -19.02
CA GLU A 27 -17.33 0.86 -19.25
C GLU A 27 -16.45 -0.37 -18.95
N ILE A 28 -16.77 -1.10 -17.88
CA ILE A 28 -16.13 -2.38 -17.54
C ILE A 28 -16.42 -3.43 -18.62
N VAL A 29 -17.65 -3.55 -19.08
CA VAL A 29 -18.08 -4.47 -20.14
C VAL A 29 -17.33 -4.16 -21.46
N GLN A 30 -17.29 -2.89 -21.84
CA GLN A 30 -16.60 -2.44 -23.06
C GLN A 30 -15.10 -2.76 -23.00
N ARG A 31 -14.46 -2.56 -21.85
CA ARG A 31 -13.02 -2.81 -21.69
C ARG A 31 -12.70 -4.29 -21.62
N SER A 32 -13.49 -5.08 -20.89
CA SER A 32 -13.26 -6.50 -20.71
C SER A 32 -13.66 -7.35 -21.93
N GLY A 33 -14.56 -6.85 -22.77
CA GLY A 33 -15.21 -7.63 -23.84
C GLY A 33 -16.13 -8.73 -23.34
N VAL A 34 -16.45 -8.76 -22.02
CA VAL A 34 -17.28 -9.78 -21.39
C VAL A 34 -18.70 -9.29 -21.24
N ASN A 35 -19.69 -10.18 -21.42
CA ASN A 35 -21.11 -9.83 -21.27
C ASN A 35 -21.43 -9.36 -19.82
N GLU A 36 -22.25 -8.31 -19.70
CA GLU A 36 -22.67 -7.74 -18.42
C GLU A 36 -23.27 -8.78 -17.45
N ARG A 37 -24.01 -9.78 -17.97
CA ARG A 37 -24.57 -10.85 -17.15
C ARG A 37 -23.53 -11.61 -16.33
N MET A 38 -22.29 -11.68 -16.83
CA MET A 38 -21.20 -12.35 -16.14
C MET A 38 -20.73 -11.60 -14.91
N ILE A 39 -20.90 -10.29 -14.85
CA ILE A 39 -20.64 -9.50 -13.63
C ILE A 39 -21.58 -9.96 -12.51
N TYR A 40 -22.87 -10.05 -12.80
CA TYR A 40 -23.86 -10.50 -11.81
C TYR A 40 -23.68 -11.98 -11.45
N HIS A 41 -23.30 -12.80 -12.44
CA HIS A 41 -23.03 -14.22 -12.22
C HIS A 41 -21.83 -14.47 -11.29
N HIS A 42 -20.70 -13.76 -11.49
CA HIS A 42 -19.47 -13.99 -10.72
C HIS A 42 -19.42 -13.19 -9.41
N PHE A 43 -20.02 -12.02 -9.38
CA PHE A 43 -19.82 -11.04 -8.29
C PHE A 43 -21.12 -10.57 -7.63
N GLY A 44 -22.27 -10.92 -8.16
CA GLY A 44 -23.60 -10.60 -7.62
C GLY A 44 -24.04 -9.15 -7.87
N SER A 45 -23.13 -8.19 -7.74
CA SER A 45 -23.40 -6.76 -7.93
C SER A 45 -22.16 -5.99 -8.31
N LYS A 46 -22.30 -4.70 -8.61
CA LYS A 46 -21.18 -3.77 -8.82
C LYS A 46 -20.32 -3.62 -7.56
N GLU A 47 -20.97 -3.58 -6.40
CA GLU A 47 -20.35 -3.52 -5.08
C GLU A 47 -19.56 -4.82 -4.79
N GLY A 48 -20.13 -5.97 -5.16
CA GLY A 48 -19.46 -7.28 -5.07
C GLY A 48 -18.24 -7.35 -5.98
N LEU A 49 -18.32 -6.81 -7.20
CA LEU A 49 -17.17 -6.69 -8.10
C LEU A 49 -16.11 -5.74 -7.53
N PHE A 50 -16.50 -4.59 -6.97
CA PHE A 50 -15.57 -3.65 -6.33
C PHE A 50 -14.84 -4.32 -5.16
N ARG A 51 -15.57 -5.02 -4.29
CA ARG A 51 -14.98 -5.79 -3.19
C ARG A 51 -13.97 -6.81 -3.70
N ALA A 52 -14.34 -7.61 -4.70
CA ALA A 52 -13.44 -8.61 -5.27
C ALA A 52 -12.18 -7.99 -5.88
N VAL A 53 -12.27 -6.81 -6.50
CA VAL A 53 -11.12 -6.05 -7.01
C VAL A 53 -10.20 -5.61 -5.86
N VAL A 54 -10.76 -5.01 -4.82
CA VAL A 54 -9.99 -4.56 -3.64
C VAL A 54 -9.30 -5.77 -2.97
N GLU A 55 -10.04 -6.84 -2.73
CA GLU A 55 -9.48 -8.08 -2.15
C GLU A 55 -8.37 -8.68 -3.02
N HIS A 56 -8.52 -8.67 -4.34
CA HIS A 56 -7.51 -9.18 -5.28
C HIS A 56 -6.24 -8.32 -5.26
N GLU A 57 -6.36 -7.01 -5.35
CA GLU A 57 -5.22 -6.10 -5.38
C GLU A 57 -4.43 -6.09 -4.06
N PHE A 58 -5.12 -6.19 -2.94
CA PHE A 58 -4.49 -6.22 -1.61
C PHE A 58 -4.11 -7.63 -1.15
N GLY A 59 -4.81 -8.67 -1.62
CA GLY A 59 -4.63 -10.05 -1.13
C GLY A 59 -3.23 -10.62 -1.37
N GLY A 60 -2.60 -10.30 -2.49
CA GLY A 60 -1.24 -10.74 -2.80
C GLY A 60 -0.13 -10.05 -2.01
N MET A 61 -0.45 -9.02 -1.19
CA MET A 61 0.54 -8.35 -0.33
C MET A 61 0.82 -9.12 0.96
N GLY A 62 -0.19 -9.83 1.49
CA GLY A 62 -0.16 -10.38 2.84
C GLY A 62 1.02 -11.32 3.08
N GLN A 63 1.25 -12.29 2.19
CA GLN A 63 2.34 -13.25 2.38
C GLN A 63 3.72 -12.61 2.28
N ALA A 64 3.97 -11.82 1.23
CA ALA A 64 5.25 -11.14 1.04
C ALA A 64 5.56 -10.17 2.20
N TRP A 65 4.53 -9.50 2.71
CA TRP A 65 4.64 -8.62 3.87
C TRP A 65 4.96 -9.41 5.13
N HIS A 66 4.26 -10.51 5.36
CA HIS A 66 4.49 -11.38 6.51
C HIS A 66 5.92 -11.95 6.52
N ASP A 67 6.38 -12.44 5.37
CA ASP A 67 7.73 -13.02 5.23
C ASP A 67 8.82 -11.97 5.52
N VAL A 68 8.63 -10.73 5.06
CA VAL A 68 9.61 -9.67 5.34
C VAL A 68 9.60 -9.25 6.81
N LEU A 69 8.43 -9.19 7.45
CA LEU A 69 8.34 -8.84 8.88
C LEU A 69 9.06 -9.89 9.74
N ALA A 70 8.86 -11.18 9.45
CA ALA A 70 9.56 -12.26 10.14
C ALA A 70 11.08 -12.13 10.01
N ARG A 71 11.58 -11.80 8.82
CA ARG A 71 13.02 -11.58 8.59
C ARG A 71 13.52 -10.31 9.26
N ALA A 72 12.76 -9.22 9.20
CA ALA A 72 13.12 -7.94 9.77
C ALA A 72 13.32 -8.02 11.29
N ARG A 73 12.47 -8.78 11.97
CA ARG A 73 12.51 -8.99 13.42
C ARG A 73 13.86 -9.52 13.91
N GLU A 74 14.53 -10.36 13.12
CA GLU A 74 15.81 -10.98 13.45
C GLU A 74 17.01 -10.03 13.29
N LEU A 75 16.80 -8.86 12.67
CA LEU A 75 17.85 -7.88 12.39
C LEU A 75 18.02 -6.88 13.55
N GLU A 76 19.10 -6.10 13.48
CA GLU A 76 19.24 -4.91 14.30
C GLU A 76 18.12 -3.90 13.97
N PRO A 77 17.66 -3.11 14.94
CA PRO A 77 16.44 -2.29 14.81
C PRO A 77 16.41 -1.40 13.57
N TYR A 78 17.49 -0.70 13.28
CA TYR A 78 17.59 0.17 12.10
C TYR A 78 17.45 -0.63 10.80
N GLU A 79 18.20 -1.73 10.67
CA GLU A 79 18.19 -2.55 9.46
C GLU A 79 16.88 -3.29 9.27
N GLY A 80 16.24 -3.73 10.35
CA GLY A 80 14.92 -4.38 10.29
C GLY A 80 13.84 -3.44 9.78
N ILE A 81 13.74 -2.23 10.34
CA ILE A 81 12.77 -1.22 9.89
C ILE A 81 13.08 -0.79 8.44
N ARG A 82 14.36 -0.58 8.11
CA ARG A 82 14.80 -0.25 6.76
C ARG A 82 14.36 -1.31 5.74
N LEU A 83 14.59 -2.60 6.05
CA LEU A 83 14.18 -3.72 5.19
C LEU A 83 12.66 -3.75 4.97
N ALA A 84 11.88 -3.60 6.03
CA ALA A 84 10.42 -3.61 5.95
C ALA A 84 9.90 -2.44 5.09
N PHE A 85 10.40 -1.23 5.31
CA PHE A 85 9.97 -0.05 4.55
C PHE A 85 10.42 -0.11 3.08
N ALA A 86 11.61 -0.65 2.80
CA ALA A 86 12.05 -0.88 1.42
C ALA A 86 11.13 -1.87 0.70
N THR A 87 10.76 -2.96 1.37
CA THR A 87 9.83 -3.94 0.80
C THR A 87 8.43 -3.36 0.61
N LEU A 88 7.94 -2.55 1.56
CA LEU A 88 6.66 -1.86 1.40
C LEU A 88 6.66 -0.96 0.16
N PHE A 89 7.72 -0.17 -0.03
CA PHE A 89 7.88 0.66 -1.22
C PHE A 89 7.85 -0.19 -2.50
N ASP A 90 8.62 -1.28 -2.55
CA ASP A 90 8.68 -2.14 -3.73
C ASP A 90 7.33 -2.83 -4.03
N ILE A 91 6.60 -3.29 -3.00
CA ILE A 91 5.25 -3.83 -3.14
C ILE A 91 4.31 -2.79 -3.74
N VAL A 92 4.29 -1.58 -3.19
CA VAL A 92 3.41 -0.49 -3.67
C VAL A 92 3.73 -0.10 -5.12
N HIS A 93 5.01 -0.01 -5.46
CA HIS A 93 5.42 0.41 -6.80
C HIS A 93 5.28 -0.70 -7.85
N SER A 94 5.29 -1.97 -7.45
CA SER A 94 4.99 -3.09 -8.37
C SER A 94 3.50 -3.21 -8.70
N ARG A 95 2.61 -2.47 -8.01
CA ARG A 95 1.15 -2.56 -8.13
C ARG A 95 0.54 -1.18 -8.36
N PRO A 96 0.52 -0.69 -9.61
CA PRO A 96 0.14 0.70 -9.92
C PRO A 96 -1.32 1.05 -9.57
N LEU A 97 -2.21 0.06 -9.43
CA LEU A 97 -3.62 0.27 -9.07
C LEU A 97 -3.87 0.26 -7.56
N LEU A 98 -2.91 -0.23 -6.76
CA LEU A 98 -3.07 -0.38 -5.31
C LEU A 98 -3.41 0.94 -4.61
N VAL A 99 -2.58 1.96 -4.81
CA VAL A 99 -2.77 3.26 -4.15
C VAL A 99 -4.01 3.99 -4.66
N PRO A 100 -4.28 4.09 -5.97
CA PRO A 100 -5.54 4.64 -6.46
C PRO A 100 -6.77 3.95 -5.86
N LEU A 101 -6.79 2.62 -5.78
CA LEU A 101 -7.90 1.87 -5.17
C LEU A 101 -8.01 2.13 -3.67
N ALA A 102 -6.88 2.19 -2.93
CA ALA A 102 -6.88 2.54 -1.51
C ALA A 102 -7.48 3.94 -1.27
N LEU A 103 -7.15 4.93 -2.10
CA LEU A 103 -7.71 6.27 -2.01
C LEU A 103 -9.21 6.27 -2.30
N GLN A 104 -9.67 5.53 -3.31
CA GLN A 104 -11.09 5.41 -3.64
C GLN A 104 -11.87 4.69 -2.53
N GLU A 105 -11.28 3.69 -1.91
CA GLU A 105 -11.86 3.01 -0.75
C GLU A 105 -12.00 3.98 0.43
N GLY A 106 -10.95 4.76 0.74
CA GLY A 106 -10.97 5.79 1.78
C GLY A 106 -12.06 6.83 1.55
N LEU A 107 -12.18 7.34 0.33
CA LEU A 107 -13.24 8.28 -0.06
C LEU A 107 -14.65 7.65 0.02
N SER A 108 -14.75 6.34 -0.04
CA SER A 108 -16.01 5.58 0.09
C SER A 108 -16.30 5.14 1.54
N GLY A 109 -15.46 5.52 2.50
CA GLY A 109 -15.66 5.25 3.92
C GLY A 109 -15.13 3.89 4.39
N TRP A 110 -14.13 3.33 3.71
CA TRP A 110 -13.47 2.06 4.09
C TRP A 110 -14.45 0.88 4.20
N SER A 111 -15.26 0.69 3.17
CA SER A 111 -16.37 -0.30 3.19
C SER A 111 -15.92 -1.75 3.01
N VAL A 112 -14.75 -1.97 2.40
CA VAL A 112 -14.18 -3.31 2.15
C VAL A 112 -13.07 -3.62 3.14
N ARG A 113 -12.18 -2.65 3.36
CA ARG A 113 -11.05 -2.78 4.30
C ARG A 113 -11.18 -1.69 5.37
N PRO A 114 -11.74 -2.00 6.53
CA PRO A 114 -11.88 -1.03 7.61
C PRO A 114 -10.51 -0.49 8.04
N PRO A 115 -10.45 0.72 8.62
CA PRO A 115 -9.21 1.25 9.19
C PRO A 115 -8.59 0.26 10.18
N LEU A 116 -7.28 0.10 10.12
CA LEU A 116 -6.56 -0.76 11.05
C LEU A 116 -6.55 -0.12 12.45
N PRO A 117 -7.03 -0.80 13.49
CA PRO A 117 -6.83 -0.38 14.87
C PRO A 117 -5.34 -0.36 15.23
N ALA A 118 -4.96 0.42 16.23
CA ALA A 118 -3.56 0.56 16.63
C ALA A 118 -2.91 -0.76 17.10
N ASP A 119 -3.70 -1.66 17.66
CA ASP A 119 -3.29 -3.00 18.10
C ASP A 119 -3.15 -4.01 16.94
N GLU A 120 -3.67 -3.69 15.76
CA GLU A 120 -3.47 -4.49 14.54
C GLU A 120 -2.28 -4.01 13.67
N LEU A 121 -1.55 -2.96 14.11
CA LEU A 121 -0.31 -2.57 13.46
C LEU A 121 0.76 -3.66 13.63
N PRO A 122 1.71 -3.82 12.66
CA PRO A 122 2.69 -4.91 12.71
C PRO A 122 3.47 -4.97 14.02
N ALA A 123 3.25 -6.03 14.80
CA ALA A 123 3.87 -6.23 16.10
C ALA A 123 5.41 -6.33 15.98
N GLU A 124 5.90 -6.95 14.90
CA GLU A 124 7.32 -7.10 14.62
C GLU A 124 8.02 -5.76 14.45
N LEU A 125 7.38 -4.79 13.78
CA LEU A 125 7.92 -3.45 13.63
C LEU A 125 7.85 -2.66 14.94
N ARG A 126 6.82 -2.85 15.73
CA ARG A 126 6.71 -2.26 17.07
C ARG A 126 7.84 -2.77 17.97
N GLU A 127 8.07 -4.08 18.02
CA GLU A 127 9.17 -4.68 18.77
C GLU A 127 10.54 -4.14 18.33
N LEU A 128 10.74 -3.97 17.02
CA LEU A 128 11.97 -3.38 16.47
C LEU A 128 12.13 -1.93 16.91
N HIS A 129 11.07 -1.14 16.88
CA HIS A 129 11.09 0.25 17.34
C HIS A 129 11.43 0.33 18.83
N GLU A 130 10.75 -0.45 19.68
CA GLU A 130 10.99 -0.50 21.12
C GLU A 130 12.42 -0.94 21.46
N ARG A 131 12.95 -1.96 20.75
CA ARG A 131 14.36 -2.38 20.88
C ARG A 131 15.32 -1.26 20.47
N GLY A 132 15.00 -0.52 19.43
CA GLY A 132 15.80 0.61 18.95
C GLY A 132 15.85 1.75 19.96
N VAL A 133 14.70 2.08 20.58
CA VAL A 133 14.64 3.06 21.66
C VAL A 133 15.44 2.59 22.89
N ALA A 134 15.28 1.34 23.32
CA ALA A 134 16.00 0.79 24.44
C ALA A 134 17.53 0.76 24.23
N LYS A 135 17.99 0.59 22.98
CA LYS A 135 19.42 0.65 22.60
C LYS A 135 19.95 2.07 22.34
N GLY A 136 19.10 3.10 22.42
CA GLY A 136 19.46 4.48 22.07
C GLY A 136 19.69 4.72 20.59
N VAL A 137 19.26 3.78 19.71
CA VAL A 137 19.34 3.91 18.25
C VAL A 137 18.24 4.85 17.75
N PHE A 138 17.04 4.75 18.34
CA PHE A 138 15.90 5.59 18.02
C PHE A 138 15.56 6.52 19.18
N ARG A 139 15.05 7.69 18.85
CA ARG A 139 14.60 8.68 19.82
C ARG A 139 13.30 8.22 20.48
N ALA A 140 13.23 8.41 21.80
CA ALA A 140 12.12 7.94 22.63
C ALA A 140 10.85 8.82 22.58
N ASP A 141 10.95 10.02 22.02
CA ASP A 141 9.83 10.98 21.90
C ASP A 141 8.98 10.77 20.63
N VAL A 142 9.32 9.80 19.78
CA VAL A 142 8.54 9.41 18.61
C VAL A 142 7.82 8.09 18.88
N ALA A 143 6.50 8.14 18.98
CA ALA A 143 5.69 6.93 19.14
C ALA A 143 5.73 6.06 17.86
N PHE A 144 5.64 4.75 18.03
CA PHE A 144 5.64 3.80 16.90
C PHE A 144 4.54 4.10 15.88
N GLU A 145 3.34 4.46 16.35
CA GLU A 145 2.20 4.79 15.47
C GLU A 145 2.51 5.98 14.56
N VAL A 146 3.24 6.98 15.06
CA VAL A 146 3.66 8.14 14.28
C VAL A 146 4.69 7.75 13.23
N LEU A 147 5.68 6.94 13.60
CA LEU A 147 6.66 6.40 12.66
C LEU A 147 5.98 5.61 11.54
N TYR A 148 5.11 4.66 11.92
CA TYR A 148 4.43 3.78 10.97
C TYR A 148 3.52 4.57 10.03
N ALA A 149 2.67 5.45 10.57
CA ALA A 149 1.79 6.28 9.76
C ALA A 149 2.57 7.19 8.79
N THR A 150 3.65 7.83 9.28
CA THR A 150 4.49 8.68 8.44
C THR A 150 5.14 7.89 7.31
N ALA A 151 5.69 6.70 7.60
CA ALA A 151 6.27 5.84 6.60
C ALA A 151 5.25 5.39 5.55
N VAL A 152 4.09 4.89 5.99
CA VAL A 152 3.01 4.45 5.07
C VAL A 152 2.55 5.60 4.19
N MET A 153 2.25 6.77 4.76
CA MET A 153 1.79 7.94 3.98
C MET A 153 2.86 8.41 2.99
N THR A 154 4.13 8.44 3.39
CA THR A 154 5.23 8.88 2.53
C THR A 154 5.47 7.88 1.40
N LEU A 155 5.60 6.60 1.71
CA LEU A 155 5.92 5.57 0.72
C LEU A 155 4.76 5.27 -0.23
N MET A 156 3.51 5.27 0.27
CA MET A 156 2.31 5.12 -0.56
C MET A 156 1.93 6.40 -1.31
N GLY A 157 2.24 7.57 -0.78
CA GLY A 157 1.92 8.85 -1.42
C GLY A 157 2.70 9.10 -2.70
N THR A 158 3.90 8.54 -2.84
CA THR A 158 4.77 8.74 -4.00
C THR A 158 4.09 8.39 -5.33
N PRO A 159 3.50 7.20 -5.53
CA PRO A 159 2.79 6.89 -6.77
C PRO A 159 1.57 7.79 -7.02
N ALA A 160 0.84 8.14 -5.96
CA ALA A 160 -0.35 8.99 -6.07
C ALA A 160 -0.01 10.42 -6.53
N MET A 161 1.16 10.94 -6.11
CA MET A 161 1.61 12.30 -6.40
C MET A 161 2.57 12.39 -7.58
N ALA A 162 2.98 11.27 -8.16
CA ALA A 162 3.97 11.19 -9.24
C ALA A 162 3.67 12.13 -10.42
N GLY A 163 2.42 12.17 -10.86
CA GLY A 163 1.99 13.05 -11.95
C GLY A 163 1.94 14.54 -11.59
N ARG A 164 1.88 14.86 -10.30
CA ARG A 164 1.82 16.25 -9.80
C ARG A 164 3.21 16.84 -9.56
N ILE A 165 4.17 16.00 -9.18
CA ILE A 165 5.55 16.38 -8.89
C ILE A 165 6.50 15.57 -9.77
N PRO A 166 6.55 15.85 -11.09
CA PRO A 166 7.36 15.04 -12.02
C PRO A 166 8.84 15.01 -11.66
N ALA A 167 9.34 16.06 -10.99
CA ALA A 167 10.74 16.14 -10.56
C ALA A 167 11.12 15.02 -9.56
N VAL A 168 10.17 14.49 -8.79
CA VAL A 168 10.41 13.37 -7.87
C VAL A 168 10.72 12.08 -8.63
N LEU A 169 10.17 11.94 -9.83
CA LEU A 169 10.37 10.78 -10.71
C LEU A 169 11.29 11.06 -11.90
N ALA A 170 11.93 12.24 -11.97
CA ALA A 170 12.87 12.60 -13.03
C ALA A 170 14.09 11.67 -13.03
N ASP A 171 14.51 11.21 -11.85
CA ASP A 171 15.47 10.14 -11.70
C ASP A 171 14.69 8.81 -11.76
N ARG A 172 14.77 8.12 -12.90
CA ARG A 172 14.04 6.86 -13.15
C ARG A 172 14.55 5.68 -12.32
N ASP A 173 15.55 5.88 -11.48
CA ASP A 173 16.03 4.86 -10.54
C ASP A 173 15.13 4.86 -9.29
N MET A 174 14.08 4.04 -9.34
CA MET A 174 13.14 3.85 -8.23
C MET A 174 13.83 3.28 -6.99
N GLY A 175 14.91 2.49 -7.14
CA GLY A 175 15.68 1.98 -6.03
C GLY A 175 16.39 3.10 -5.27
N ARG A 176 17.01 4.02 -6.00
CA ARG A 176 17.66 5.19 -5.41
C ARG A 176 16.66 6.12 -4.71
N LEU A 177 15.50 6.37 -5.33
CA LEU A 177 14.44 7.15 -4.71
C LEU A 177 13.96 6.51 -3.41
N ARG A 178 13.68 5.21 -3.43
CA ARG A 178 13.32 4.42 -2.25
C ARG A 178 14.34 4.60 -1.13
N ASP A 179 15.62 4.38 -1.44
CA ASP A 179 16.68 4.41 -0.44
C ASP A 179 16.85 5.82 0.17
N GLN A 180 16.71 6.88 -0.63
CA GLN A 180 16.72 8.26 -0.16
C GLN A 180 15.52 8.58 0.74
N MET A 181 14.32 8.15 0.36
CA MET A 181 13.11 8.38 1.17
C MET A 181 13.20 7.67 2.52
N ILE A 182 13.69 6.44 2.52
CA ILE A 182 13.85 5.66 3.75
C ILE A 182 14.94 6.25 4.64
N ALA A 183 16.06 6.69 4.06
CA ALA A 183 17.11 7.37 4.82
C ALA A 183 16.56 8.63 5.51
N LEU A 184 15.82 9.48 4.79
CA LEU A 184 15.20 10.67 5.38
C LEU A 184 14.24 10.34 6.54
N LEU A 185 13.45 9.27 6.43
CA LEU A 185 12.56 8.81 7.49
C LEU A 185 13.33 8.31 8.71
N LEU A 186 14.37 7.50 8.50
CA LEU A 186 15.13 6.87 9.57
C LEU A 186 16.12 7.85 10.23
N ASP A 187 16.73 8.76 9.48
CA ASP A 187 17.60 9.80 10.03
C ASP A 187 16.80 10.73 10.97
N GLY A 188 15.54 11.04 10.61
CA GLY A 188 14.64 11.75 11.51
C GLY A 188 14.30 10.99 12.79
N LEU A 189 14.32 9.66 12.74
CA LEU A 189 14.06 8.77 13.87
C LEU A 189 15.29 8.57 14.77
N THR A 190 16.50 8.54 14.21
CA THR A 190 17.74 8.32 14.99
C THR A 190 18.17 9.52 15.83
N GLY A 191 17.60 10.71 15.60
CA GLY A 191 17.98 11.91 16.33
C GLY A 191 19.43 12.30 16.02
N GLY A 192 19.62 13.18 15.05
CA GLY A 192 20.94 13.79 14.88
C GLY A 192 21.39 14.46 16.18
N ASP A 193 22.63 14.29 16.57
CA ASP A 193 23.28 15.05 17.65
C ASP A 193 22.94 16.53 17.47
N ARG A 194 22.09 17.07 18.38
CA ARG A 194 21.90 18.51 18.53
C ARG A 194 22.70 19.00 19.70
#